data_7acad3fff289d8e62e6e808f09cc08b8
#
_entry.id   7acad3fff289d8e62e6e808f09cc08b8
#
_cell.length_a   1.000
_cell.length_b   1.000
_cell.length_c   1.000
_cell.angle_alpha   90.00
_cell.angle_beta   90.00
_cell.angle_gamma   90.00
#
_symmetry.space_group_name_H-M   'P 1'
#
loop_
_entity.id
_entity.type
_entity.pdbx_description
1 polymer ?
#
loop_
_entity_poly.entity_id
_entity_poly.type
_entity_poly.pdbx_seq_one_letter_code
_entity_poly.pdbx_strand_id
1 'polypeptide(L)'
;IGGAYNWISIGKFMVQPSEFGKITLVLYLAAAFSEYEDNGSIKDDIKQLIVPALVAGFSLIFLVAQADLGSALIFFGIIISLLYVATSKKLYVALSLGGATAGAILGYNLFAHVRERVMIWRNPWEYASDAGYQLVQSLYAISSGGLVGSGLGKGYVEYIPVNDSDFIYAAICEEFGMIFAVGLMIIYFLLFFRGIRSA
;
A
#
# COMPACT_ATOMS: atom_id res chain seq x y z
N ILE A 1 11.16 -3.11 15.71
CA ILE A 1 9.76 -2.89 16.07
C ILE A 1 8.93 -3.69 15.06
N GLY A 2 8.11 -4.64 15.52
CA GLY A 2 7.14 -5.36 14.68
C GLY A 2 7.65 -6.44 13.72
N GLY A 3 8.90 -6.93 13.84
CA GLY A 3 9.40 -8.08 13.06
C GLY A 3 9.75 -7.83 11.59
N ALA A 4 9.62 -6.61 11.09
CA ALA A 4 10.03 -6.26 9.73
C ALA A 4 11.50 -5.79 9.72
N TYR A 5 12.32 -6.42 8.87
CA TYR A 5 13.76 -6.11 8.71
C TYR A 5 13.98 -5.22 7.47
N ASN A 6 13.25 -4.12 7.38
CA ASN A 6 13.21 -3.26 6.19
C ASN A 6 13.84 -1.88 6.37
N TRP A 7 14.45 -1.61 7.55
CA TRP A 7 15.12 -0.33 7.84
C TRP A 7 16.63 -0.51 7.97
N ILE A 8 17.38 0.37 7.29
CA ILE A 8 18.84 0.48 7.43
C ILE A 8 19.12 1.72 8.29
N SER A 9 19.77 1.51 9.45
CA SER A 9 20.21 2.59 10.34
C SER A 9 21.62 3.05 9.97
N ILE A 10 21.75 4.31 9.59
CA ILE A 10 23.05 4.95 9.29
C ILE A 10 23.22 6.08 10.32
N GLY A 11 23.81 5.75 11.46
CA GLY A 11 23.95 6.69 12.58
C GLY A 11 22.58 7.07 13.17
N LYS A 12 22.20 8.35 13.03
CA LYS A 12 20.87 8.86 13.48
C LYS A 12 19.78 8.78 12.42
N PHE A 13 20.15 8.44 11.19
CA PHE A 13 19.20 8.37 10.08
C PHE A 13 18.74 6.93 9.87
N MET A 14 17.45 6.76 9.67
CA MET A 14 16.85 5.50 9.25
C MET A 14 16.39 5.63 7.80
N VAL A 15 16.82 4.72 6.95
CA VAL A 15 16.47 4.70 5.52
C VAL A 15 15.78 3.39 5.21
N GLN A 16 14.65 3.46 4.55
CA GLN A 16 13.93 2.29 4.07
C GLN A 16 14.20 2.10 2.56
N PRO A 17 14.94 1.05 2.16
CA PRO A 17 15.30 0.83 0.76
C PRO A 17 14.10 0.69 -0.18
N SER A 18 12.97 0.17 0.30
CA SER A 18 11.75 0.03 -0.48
C SER A 18 11.16 1.38 -0.96
N GLU A 19 11.45 2.50 -0.26
CA GLU A 19 11.04 3.82 -0.71
C GLU A 19 11.70 4.20 -2.04
N PHE A 20 13.01 3.96 -2.15
CA PHE A 20 13.76 4.14 -3.40
C PHE A 20 13.39 3.07 -4.44
N GLY A 21 13.13 1.85 -3.97
CA GLY A 21 12.70 0.73 -4.80
C GLY A 21 11.43 1.01 -5.59
N LYS A 22 10.47 1.73 -5.00
CA LYS A 22 9.23 2.15 -5.70
C LYS A 22 9.54 3.01 -6.93
N ILE A 23 10.40 4.02 -6.77
CA ILE A 23 10.77 4.92 -7.87
C ILE A 23 11.53 4.16 -8.95
N THR A 24 12.50 3.34 -8.56
CA THR A 24 13.30 2.53 -9.51
C THR A 24 12.43 1.53 -10.27
N LEU A 25 11.47 0.90 -9.60
CA LEU A 25 10.55 -0.03 -10.23
C LEU A 25 9.65 0.68 -11.26
N VAL A 26 9.12 1.86 -10.92
CA VAL A 26 8.31 2.65 -11.85
C VAL A 26 9.11 3.00 -13.10
N LEU A 27 10.32 3.53 -12.93
CA LEU A 27 11.19 3.92 -14.06
C LEU A 27 11.58 2.70 -14.92
N TYR A 28 11.93 1.58 -14.29
CA TYR A 28 12.26 0.35 -14.99
C TYR A 28 11.07 -0.18 -15.79
N LEU A 29 9.90 -0.31 -15.16
CA LEU A 29 8.70 -0.84 -15.83
C LEU A 29 8.21 0.11 -16.93
N ALA A 30 8.27 1.41 -16.71
CA ALA A 30 7.91 2.39 -17.74
C ALA A 30 8.83 2.28 -18.97
N ALA A 31 10.15 2.14 -18.76
CA ALA A 31 11.09 1.92 -19.84
C ALA A 31 10.88 0.58 -20.54
N ALA A 32 10.71 -0.52 -19.79
CA ALA A 32 10.49 -1.84 -20.35
C ALA A 32 9.18 -1.93 -21.15
N PHE A 33 8.12 -1.26 -20.67
CA PHE A 33 6.82 -1.27 -21.35
C PHE A 33 6.73 -0.26 -22.49
N SER A 34 7.62 0.73 -22.58
CA SER A 34 7.64 1.64 -23.73
C SER A 34 8.01 0.97 -25.03
N GLU A 35 8.68 -0.18 -24.96
CA GLU A 35 9.05 -1.01 -26.09
C GLU A 35 8.03 -2.11 -26.43
N TYR A 36 6.92 -2.17 -25.64
CA TYR A 36 5.89 -3.18 -25.85
C TYR A 36 5.09 -2.89 -27.12
N GLU A 37 5.02 -3.89 -28.02
CA GLU A 37 4.23 -3.87 -29.24
C GLU A 37 3.17 -4.97 -29.21
N ASP A 38 1.89 -4.59 -29.37
CA ASP A 38 0.79 -5.54 -29.47
C ASP A 38 0.73 -6.16 -30.88
N ASN A 39 1.32 -7.33 -31.02
CA ASN A 39 1.29 -8.09 -32.28
C ASN A 39 0.08 -9.05 -32.39
N GLY A 40 -0.88 -8.96 -31.45
CA GLY A 40 -2.08 -9.81 -31.43
C GLY A 40 -1.81 -11.27 -31.02
N SER A 41 -0.58 -11.61 -30.66
CA SER A 41 -0.15 -12.96 -30.27
C SER A 41 0.21 -13.03 -28.80
N ILE A 42 -0.45 -13.90 -28.04
CA ILE A 42 -0.13 -14.14 -26.61
C ILE A 42 1.33 -14.62 -26.45
N LYS A 43 1.88 -15.35 -27.42
CA LYS A 43 3.28 -15.84 -27.36
C LYS A 43 4.28 -14.68 -27.43
N ASP A 44 4.00 -13.68 -28.24
CA ASP A 44 4.87 -12.51 -28.38
C ASP A 44 4.73 -11.57 -27.18
N ASP A 45 3.51 -11.44 -26.64
CA ASP A 45 3.29 -10.74 -25.35
C ASP A 45 4.13 -11.39 -24.24
N ILE A 46 4.07 -12.71 -24.10
CA ILE A 46 4.84 -13.43 -23.06
C ILE A 46 6.33 -13.15 -23.21
N LYS A 47 6.87 -13.17 -24.44
CA LYS A 47 8.30 -12.90 -24.66
C LYS A 47 8.70 -11.49 -24.22
N GLN A 48 7.85 -10.50 -24.50
CA GLN A 48 8.11 -9.10 -24.14
C GLN A 48 7.91 -8.84 -22.64
N LEU A 49 6.91 -9.47 -22.04
CA LEU A 49 6.52 -9.21 -20.64
C LEU A 49 7.23 -10.10 -19.61
N ILE A 50 7.89 -11.20 -20.03
CA ILE A 50 8.49 -12.19 -19.10
C ILE A 50 9.57 -11.56 -18.22
N VAL A 51 10.44 -10.72 -18.77
CA VAL A 51 11.53 -10.11 -18.03
C VAL A 51 11.00 -9.07 -17.04
N PRO A 52 10.14 -8.10 -17.44
CA PRO A 52 9.48 -7.21 -16.50
C PRO A 52 8.67 -7.95 -15.42
N ALA A 53 7.97 -9.03 -15.78
CA ALA A 53 7.21 -9.84 -14.83
C ALA A 53 8.11 -10.55 -13.81
N LEU A 54 9.27 -11.05 -14.22
CA LEU A 54 10.25 -11.68 -13.32
C LEU A 54 10.84 -10.66 -12.33
N VAL A 55 11.21 -9.47 -12.79
CA VAL A 55 11.73 -8.39 -11.92
C VAL A 55 10.65 -7.94 -10.92
N ALA A 56 9.42 -7.75 -11.42
CA ALA A 56 8.28 -7.38 -10.58
C ALA A 56 7.97 -8.48 -9.55
N GLY A 57 7.90 -9.73 -9.98
CA GLY A 57 7.66 -10.90 -9.13
C GLY A 57 8.74 -11.08 -8.06
N PHE A 58 10.02 -10.96 -8.45
CA PHE A 58 11.13 -11.01 -7.51
C PHE A 58 11.03 -9.90 -6.44
N SER A 59 10.72 -8.66 -6.85
CA SER A 59 10.54 -7.54 -5.94
C SER A 59 9.42 -7.80 -4.93
N LEU A 60 8.28 -8.34 -5.38
CA LEU A 60 7.15 -8.68 -4.52
C LEU A 60 7.51 -9.81 -3.53
N ILE A 61 8.15 -10.89 -4.01
CA ILE A 61 8.56 -12.02 -3.16
C ILE A 61 9.54 -11.53 -2.08
N PHE A 62 10.48 -10.66 -2.46
CA PHE A 62 11.45 -10.11 -1.52
C PHE A 62 10.80 -9.27 -0.42
N LEU A 63 9.81 -8.42 -0.76
CA LEU A 63 9.06 -7.63 0.21
C LEU A 63 8.20 -8.50 1.14
N VAL A 64 7.57 -9.53 0.61
CA VAL A 64 6.81 -10.50 1.42
C VAL A 64 7.73 -11.27 2.37
N ALA A 65 8.92 -11.65 1.93
CA ALA A 65 9.92 -12.32 2.78
C ALA A 65 10.43 -11.41 3.92
N GLN A 66 10.45 -10.09 3.70
CA GLN A 66 10.76 -9.09 4.74
C GLN A 66 9.58 -8.78 5.67
N ALA A 67 8.44 -9.44 5.51
CA ALA A 67 7.19 -9.17 6.22
C ALA A 67 6.64 -7.73 5.99
N ASP A 68 7.07 -7.05 4.91
CA ASP A 68 6.62 -5.72 4.52
C ASP A 68 5.45 -5.82 3.51
N LEU A 69 4.30 -6.23 4.02
CA LEU A 69 3.09 -6.41 3.22
C LEU A 69 2.53 -5.09 2.70
N GLY A 70 2.75 -3.98 3.44
CA GLY A 70 2.33 -2.64 3.03
C GLY A 70 3.03 -2.20 1.76
N SER A 71 4.37 -2.26 1.73
CA SER A 71 5.16 -1.96 0.54
C SER A 71 4.85 -2.92 -0.59
N ALA A 72 4.66 -4.21 -0.31
CA ALA A 72 4.30 -5.21 -1.33
C ALA A 72 2.97 -4.85 -2.03
N LEU A 73 1.96 -4.38 -1.29
CA LEU A 73 0.68 -3.95 -1.86
C LEU A 73 0.84 -2.72 -2.77
N ILE A 74 1.67 -1.75 -2.37
CA ILE A 74 1.95 -0.56 -3.18
C ILE A 74 2.69 -0.96 -4.47
N PHE A 75 3.73 -1.82 -4.37
CA PHE A 75 4.45 -2.34 -5.54
C PHE A 75 3.50 -3.07 -6.48
N PHE A 76 2.62 -3.91 -5.95
CA PHE A 76 1.62 -4.60 -6.75
C PHE A 76 0.68 -3.62 -7.48
N GLY A 77 0.22 -2.57 -6.80
CA GLY A 77 -0.60 -1.52 -7.41
C GLY A 77 0.12 -0.79 -8.55
N ILE A 78 1.41 -0.48 -8.39
CA ILE A 78 2.25 0.12 -9.42
C ILE A 78 2.36 -0.83 -10.64
N ILE A 79 2.72 -2.08 -10.40
CA ILE A 79 2.93 -3.09 -11.45
C ILE A 79 1.66 -3.26 -12.28
N ILE A 80 0.51 -3.47 -11.64
CA ILE A 80 -0.76 -3.72 -12.35
C ILE A 80 -1.23 -2.49 -13.12
N SER A 81 -1.01 -1.29 -12.58
CA SER A 81 -1.37 -0.04 -13.24
C SER A 81 -0.55 0.18 -14.50
N LEU A 82 0.77 0.05 -14.41
CA LEU A 82 1.67 0.20 -15.56
C LEU A 82 1.45 -0.90 -16.60
N LEU A 83 1.23 -2.13 -16.18
CA LEU A 83 0.91 -3.25 -17.08
C LEU A 83 -0.39 -2.98 -17.85
N TYR A 84 -1.41 -2.43 -17.19
CA TYR A 84 -2.67 -2.08 -17.85
C TYR A 84 -2.50 -0.93 -18.84
N VAL A 85 -1.79 0.13 -18.45
CA VAL A 85 -1.52 1.28 -19.33
C VAL A 85 -0.77 0.84 -20.59
N ALA A 86 0.24 -0.03 -20.43
CA ALA A 86 1.06 -0.50 -21.54
C ALA A 86 0.32 -1.45 -22.49
N THR A 87 -0.44 -2.39 -21.94
CA THR A 87 -1.03 -3.47 -22.76
C THR A 87 -2.48 -3.22 -23.14
N SER A 88 -3.22 -2.38 -22.40
CA SER A 88 -4.67 -2.19 -22.48
C SER A 88 -5.48 -3.51 -22.37
N LYS A 89 -4.83 -4.63 -21.99
CA LYS A 89 -5.44 -5.96 -21.92
C LYS A 89 -5.96 -6.27 -20.53
N LYS A 90 -7.28 -6.23 -20.37
CA LYS A 90 -7.97 -6.56 -19.09
C LYS A 90 -7.66 -7.98 -18.59
N LEU A 91 -7.27 -8.89 -19.49
CA LEU A 91 -6.88 -10.27 -19.14
C LEU A 91 -5.68 -10.27 -18.19
N TYR A 92 -4.64 -9.48 -18.46
CA TYR A 92 -3.45 -9.44 -17.60
C TYR A 92 -3.74 -8.85 -16.22
N VAL A 93 -4.64 -7.86 -16.16
CA VAL A 93 -5.15 -7.33 -14.88
C VAL A 93 -5.88 -8.42 -14.09
N ALA A 94 -6.77 -9.17 -14.76
CA ALA A 94 -7.52 -10.25 -14.12
C ALA A 94 -6.60 -11.38 -13.64
N LEU A 95 -5.58 -11.75 -14.42
CA LEU A 95 -4.58 -12.75 -14.04
C LEU A 95 -3.72 -12.28 -12.85
N SER A 96 -3.31 -11.01 -12.86
CA SER A 96 -2.55 -10.42 -11.74
C SER A 96 -3.35 -10.39 -10.46
N LEU A 97 -4.62 -9.97 -10.52
CA LEU A 97 -5.54 -9.98 -9.37
C LEU A 97 -5.81 -11.41 -8.88
N GLY A 98 -6.00 -12.36 -9.79
CA GLY A 98 -6.15 -13.78 -9.45
C GLY A 98 -4.91 -14.33 -8.74
N GLY A 99 -3.73 -14.02 -9.26
CA GLY A 99 -2.45 -14.38 -8.63
C GLY A 99 -2.26 -13.74 -7.26
N ALA A 100 -2.61 -12.46 -7.11
CA ALA A 100 -2.54 -11.77 -5.83
C ALA A 100 -3.51 -12.38 -4.79
N THR A 101 -4.72 -12.73 -5.22
CA THR A 101 -5.71 -13.40 -4.36
C THR A 101 -5.21 -14.77 -3.90
N ALA A 102 -4.66 -15.56 -4.82
CA ALA A 102 -4.05 -16.85 -4.49
C ALA A 102 -2.86 -16.67 -3.53
N GLY A 103 -1.99 -15.68 -3.80
CA GLY A 103 -0.87 -15.32 -2.92
C GLY A 103 -1.31 -14.87 -1.54
N ALA A 104 -2.39 -14.09 -1.43
CA ALA A 104 -2.96 -13.67 -0.15
C ALA A 104 -3.51 -14.86 0.67
N ILE A 105 -4.20 -15.81 0.00
CA ILE A 105 -4.70 -17.05 0.64
C ILE A 105 -3.52 -17.91 1.12
N LEU A 106 -2.49 -18.08 0.29
CA LEU A 106 -1.29 -18.81 0.69
C LEU A 106 -0.57 -18.11 1.84
N GLY A 107 -0.42 -16.79 1.76
CA GLY A 107 0.20 -15.97 2.82
C GLY A 107 -0.53 -16.11 4.16
N TYR A 108 -1.85 -16.07 4.15
CA TYR A 108 -2.68 -16.26 5.33
C TYR A 108 -2.47 -17.66 5.98
N ASN A 109 -2.30 -18.69 5.15
CA ASN A 109 -2.11 -20.06 5.65
C ASN A 109 -0.67 -20.32 6.13
N LEU A 110 0.33 -19.73 5.46
CA LEU A 110 1.75 -20.01 5.70
C LEU A 110 2.37 -19.10 6.77
N PHE A 111 1.93 -17.84 6.86
CA PHE A 111 2.58 -16.84 7.73
C PHE A 111 1.71 -16.44 8.91
N ALA A 112 2.18 -16.73 10.13
CA ALA A 112 1.46 -16.42 11.37
C ALA A 112 1.18 -14.92 11.53
N HIS A 113 2.15 -14.05 11.18
CA HIS A 113 2.00 -12.59 11.27
C HIS A 113 0.92 -12.03 10.31
N VAL A 114 0.71 -12.67 9.15
CA VAL A 114 -0.39 -12.30 8.23
C VAL A 114 -1.74 -12.63 8.85
N ARG A 115 -1.84 -13.82 9.44
CA ARG A 115 -3.06 -14.28 10.11
C ARG A 115 -3.41 -13.39 11.30
N GLU A 116 -2.43 -13.03 12.11
CA GLU A 116 -2.60 -12.13 13.24
C GLU A 116 -3.13 -10.76 12.79
N ARG A 117 -2.54 -10.14 11.76
CA ARG A 117 -3.02 -8.86 11.20
C ARG A 117 -4.45 -8.95 10.68
N VAL A 118 -4.83 -10.06 10.04
CA VAL A 118 -6.20 -10.28 9.57
C VAL A 118 -7.17 -10.43 10.74
N MET A 119 -6.78 -11.14 11.82
CA MET A 119 -7.60 -11.28 13.01
C MET A 119 -7.84 -9.94 13.70
N ILE A 120 -6.78 -9.14 13.89
CA ILE A 120 -6.86 -7.80 14.49
C ILE A 120 -7.75 -6.88 13.63
N TRP A 121 -7.56 -6.88 12.31
CA TRP A 121 -8.38 -6.09 11.39
C TRP A 121 -9.86 -6.48 11.42
N ARG A 122 -10.14 -7.77 11.57
CA ARG A 122 -11.52 -8.31 11.57
C ARG A 122 -12.25 -8.02 12.88
N ASN A 123 -11.55 -8.08 14.00
CA ASN A 123 -12.12 -7.81 15.32
C ASN A 123 -11.12 -7.04 16.21
N PRO A 124 -10.89 -5.75 15.94
CA PRO A 124 -9.86 -4.98 16.64
C PRO A 124 -10.15 -4.82 18.14
N TRP A 125 -11.42 -4.85 18.54
CA TRP A 125 -11.85 -4.66 19.92
C TRP A 125 -11.38 -5.77 20.85
N GLU A 126 -11.28 -6.98 20.35
CA GLU A 126 -10.77 -8.13 21.10
C GLU A 126 -9.27 -8.00 21.45
N TYR A 127 -8.55 -7.24 20.62
CA TYR A 127 -7.11 -6.99 20.76
C TYR A 127 -6.79 -5.55 21.21
N ALA A 128 -7.78 -4.84 21.79
CA ALA A 128 -7.67 -3.42 22.10
C ALA A 128 -6.60 -3.08 23.15
N SER A 129 -6.25 -4.02 24.02
CA SER A 129 -5.22 -3.84 25.06
C SER A 129 -3.80 -4.24 24.62
N ASP A 130 -3.63 -4.77 23.40
CA ASP A 130 -2.38 -5.34 22.91
C ASP A 130 -2.14 -4.94 21.43
N ALA A 131 -2.00 -5.90 20.54
CA ALA A 131 -1.64 -5.68 19.14
C ALA A 131 -2.67 -4.84 18.35
N GLY A 132 -3.93 -4.78 18.78
CA GLY A 132 -4.99 -3.97 18.20
C GLY A 132 -5.10 -2.55 18.78
N TYR A 133 -4.35 -2.21 19.84
CA TYR A 133 -4.46 -0.93 20.54
C TYR A 133 -4.36 0.28 19.59
N GLN A 134 -3.36 0.29 18.73
CA GLN A 134 -3.11 1.37 17.79
C GLN A 134 -4.29 1.58 16.82
N LEU A 135 -4.85 0.49 16.30
CA LEU A 135 -6.01 0.54 15.41
C LEU A 135 -7.27 1.04 16.16
N VAL A 136 -7.50 0.56 17.38
CA VAL A 136 -8.65 0.97 18.18
C VAL A 136 -8.55 2.45 18.56
N GLN A 137 -7.39 2.94 18.97
CA GLN A 137 -7.19 4.36 19.26
C GLN A 137 -7.42 5.24 18.03
N SER A 138 -6.97 4.79 16.84
CA SER A 138 -7.25 5.52 15.59
C SER A 138 -8.75 5.58 15.26
N LEU A 139 -9.49 4.52 15.51
CA LEU A 139 -10.96 4.51 15.32
C LEU A 139 -11.67 5.44 16.33
N TYR A 140 -11.20 5.48 17.57
CA TYR A 140 -11.72 6.44 18.55
C TYR A 140 -11.45 7.89 18.13
N ALA A 141 -10.24 8.21 17.68
CA ALA A 141 -9.89 9.54 17.20
C ALA A 141 -10.78 9.97 16.03
N ILE A 142 -10.97 9.09 15.03
CA ILE A 142 -11.87 9.37 13.89
C ILE A 142 -13.30 9.65 14.38
N SER A 143 -13.79 8.89 15.36
CA SER A 143 -15.17 9.06 15.87
C SER A 143 -15.33 10.27 16.74
N SER A 144 -14.32 10.64 17.56
CA SER A 144 -14.35 11.77 18.46
C SER A 144 -14.32 13.12 17.76
N GLY A 145 -13.65 13.21 16.61
CA GLY A 145 -13.56 14.43 15.82
C GLY A 145 -14.89 14.90 15.22
N GLY A 146 -15.87 14.01 15.06
CA GLY A 146 -17.18 14.35 14.51
C GLY A 146 -17.10 15.00 13.12
N LEU A 147 -18.01 15.94 12.83
CA LEU A 147 -18.05 16.58 11.51
C LEU A 147 -17.03 17.70 11.36
N VAL A 148 -16.75 18.47 12.42
CA VAL A 148 -16.01 19.74 12.38
C VAL A 148 -14.64 19.64 13.08
N GLY A 149 -14.41 18.57 13.81
CA GLY A 149 -13.18 18.36 14.58
C GLY A 149 -13.22 18.98 15.97
N SER A 150 -12.31 18.53 16.84
CA SER A 150 -12.10 19.08 18.19
C SER A 150 -11.35 20.42 18.18
N GLY A 151 -10.66 20.72 17.08
CA GLY A 151 -9.77 21.88 16.92
C GLY A 151 -8.29 21.47 17.01
N LEU A 152 -7.44 22.23 16.33
CA LEU A 152 -6.00 21.99 16.27
C LEU A 152 -5.38 21.97 17.67
N GLY A 153 -4.69 20.88 18.01
CA GLY A 153 -4.04 20.68 19.30
C GLY A 153 -5.01 20.52 20.48
N LYS A 154 -6.30 20.26 20.23
CA LYS A 154 -7.32 20.00 21.26
C LYS A 154 -7.82 18.56 21.29
N GLY A 155 -7.37 17.75 20.34
CA GLY A 155 -7.60 16.31 20.34
C GLY A 155 -6.67 15.57 21.29
N TYR A 156 -6.85 14.27 21.34
CA TYR A 156 -6.03 13.34 22.12
C TYR A 156 -5.18 12.44 21.22
N VAL A 157 -4.70 13.02 20.12
CA VAL A 157 -3.91 12.31 19.08
C VAL A 157 -2.67 11.62 19.64
N GLU A 158 -2.16 12.08 20.78
CA GLU A 158 -1.02 11.48 21.50
C GLU A 158 -1.28 10.05 22.01
N TYR A 159 -2.55 9.64 22.14
CA TYR A 159 -2.89 8.26 22.49
C TYR A 159 -2.76 7.29 21.32
N ILE A 160 -2.61 7.80 20.10
CA ILE A 160 -2.36 6.98 18.93
C ILE A 160 -0.85 6.81 18.75
N PRO A 161 -0.28 5.62 18.98
CA PRO A 161 1.13 5.39 18.68
C PRO A 161 1.41 5.69 17.19
N VAL A 162 2.54 6.38 16.90
CA VAL A 162 2.95 6.74 15.52
C VAL A 162 1.89 7.56 14.77
N ASN A 163 1.25 8.50 15.46
CA ASN A 163 0.20 9.37 14.93
C ASN A 163 0.68 10.33 13.84
N ASP A 164 1.99 10.64 13.82
CA ASP A 164 2.65 11.55 12.88
C ASP A 164 3.03 10.90 11.55
N SER A 165 2.88 9.58 11.43
CA SER A 165 3.17 8.82 10.21
C SER A 165 2.04 7.89 9.81
N ASP A 166 1.94 6.71 10.42
CA ASP A 166 1.05 5.63 10.00
C ASP A 166 -0.44 5.96 10.19
N PHE A 167 -0.76 6.80 11.21
CA PHE A 167 -2.13 7.16 11.56
C PHE A 167 -2.41 8.66 11.47
N ILE A 168 -1.63 9.40 10.70
CA ILE A 168 -1.82 10.85 10.49
C ILE A 168 -3.25 11.20 10.03
N TYR A 169 -3.88 10.34 9.24
CA TYR A 169 -5.25 10.56 8.79
C TYR A 169 -6.26 10.50 9.94
N ALA A 170 -6.06 9.63 10.93
CA ALA A 170 -6.90 9.57 12.13
C ALA A 170 -6.74 10.85 12.98
N ALA A 171 -5.52 11.34 13.12
CA ALA A 171 -5.24 12.62 13.78
C ALA A 171 -5.93 13.80 13.07
N ILE A 172 -5.87 13.84 11.73
CA ILE A 172 -6.58 14.84 10.92
C ILE A 172 -8.09 14.77 11.14
N CYS A 173 -8.66 13.56 11.18
CA CYS A 173 -10.09 13.39 11.44
C CYS A 173 -10.49 13.92 12.83
N GLU A 174 -9.67 13.69 13.86
CA GLU A 174 -9.94 14.14 15.21
C GLU A 174 -9.88 15.66 15.33
N GLU A 175 -8.83 16.29 14.80
CA GLU A 175 -8.61 17.71 14.95
C GLU A 175 -9.43 18.58 14.00
N PHE A 176 -9.55 18.19 12.73
CA PHE A 176 -10.21 18.97 11.68
C PHE A 176 -11.60 18.44 11.30
N GLY A 177 -11.95 17.25 11.75
CA GLY A 177 -13.24 16.62 11.51
C GLY A 177 -13.39 15.95 10.16
N MET A 178 -14.53 15.25 10.02
CA MET A 178 -14.82 14.40 8.85
C MET A 178 -14.95 15.22 7.56
N ILE A 179 -15.49 16.44 7.62
CA ILE A 179 -15.66 17.28 6.40
C ILE A 179 -14.29 17.60 5.79
N PHE A 180 -13.32 18.00 6.62
CA PHE A 180 -11.96 18.28 6.15
C PHE A 180 -11.26 16.99 5.65
N ALA A 181 -11.40 15.90 6.40
CA ALA A 181 -10.80 14.61 6.06
C ALA A 181 -11.31 14.08 4.71
N VAL A 182 -12.63 14.17 4.45
CA VAL A 182 -13.21 13.82 3.14
C VAL A 182 -12.73 14.76 2.05
N GLY A 183 -12.63 16.07 2.33
CA GLY A 183 -12.06 17.05 1.39
C GLY A 183 -10.64 16.69 0.97
N LEU A 184 -9.81 16.29 1.93
CA LEU A 184 -8.44 15.83 1.68
C LEU A 184 -8.42 14.58 0.78
N MET A 185 -9.28 13.59 1.05
CA MET A 185 -9.42 12.39 0.20
C MET A 185 -9.84 12.75 -1.23
N ILE A 186 -10.77 13.70 -1.39
CA ILE A 186 -11.19 14.18 -2.72
C ILE A 186 -10.02 14.83 -3.45
N ILE A 187 -9.19 15.63 -2.79
CA ILE A 187 -8.00 16.24 -3.39
C ILE A 187 -7.04 15.17 -3.91
N TYR A 188 -6.73 14.14 -3.09
CA TYR A 188 -5.89 13.02 -3.53
C TYR A 188 -6.50 12.28 -4.72
N PHE A 189 -7.80 12.04 -4.70
CA PHE A 189 -8.51 11.40 -5.81
C PHE A 189 -8.44 12.24 -7.11
N LEU A 190 -8.62 13.55 -7.00
CA LEU A 190 -8.52 14.46 -8.16
C LEU A 190 -7.09 14.51 -8.72
N LEU A 191 -6.06 14.51 -7.85
CA LEU A 191 -4.66 14.45 -8.29
C LEU A 191 -4.37 13.14 -9.03
N PHE A 192 -4.84 12.01 -8.50
CA PHE A 192 -4.71 10.71 -9.14
C PHE A 192 -5.42 10.67 -10.51
N PHE A 193 -6.66 11.13 -10.55
CA PHE A 193 -7.44 11.19 -11.79
C PHE A 193 -6.80 12.10 -12.84
N ARG A 194 -6.27 13.24 -12.41
CA ARG A 194 -5.54 14.14 -13.31
C ARG A 194 -4.27 13.51 -13.85
N GLY A 195 -3.54 12.77 -13.02
CA GLY A 195 -2.37 12.01 -13.44
C GLY A 195 -2.68 10.99 -14.53
N ILE A 196 -3.74 10.18 -14.35
CA ILE A 196 -4.19 9.22 -15.37
C ILE A 196 -4.57 9.91 -16.69
N ARG A 197 -5.23 11.07 -16.60
CA ARG A 197 -5.68 11.79 -17.80
C ARG A 197 -4.52 12.45 -18.56
N SER A 198 -3.39 12.71 -17.91
CA SER A 198 -2.21 13.32 -18.52
C SER A 198 -1.21 12.29 -19.09
N ALA A 199 -1.34 11.03 -18.72
CA ALA A 199 -0.60 9.89 -19.29
C ALA A 199 -1.24 9.39 -20.57
#